data_ab78aff8ac2d8dfca3d702cd75ba45a0
#
_entry.id   ab78aff8ac2d8dfca3d702cd75ba45a0
#
_cell.length_a   1.000
_cell.length_b   1.000
_cell.length_c   1.000
_cell.angle_alpha   90.00
_cell.angle_beta   90.00
_cell.angle_gamma   90.00
#
_symmetry.space_group_name_H-M   'P 1'
#
loop_
_entity.id
_entity.type
_entity.pdbx_description
1 polymer ?
#
loop_
_entity_poly.entity_id
_entity_poly.type
_entity_poly.pdbx_seq_one_letter_code
_entity_poly.pdbx_strand_id
1 'polypeptide(L)'
;SGIGCSSRFPYYMNTYGFPTIHGRAPAVATGVKVANPDLQVWVITGDGDSLSIGGNHFIHALRRNVDLKIILFNNRIYGLTKGQYSPTSAVGTVSPSTPFGSVDLPLSPLSLALGAEASFVARTSDNDVKHMTEVFQAAAAHKGSALVEVMQNCVIFADDVHEPYYG
;
A
#
# COMPACT_ATOMS: atom_id res chain seq x y z
N SER A 1 2.87 -10.60 1.39
CA SER A 1 2.56 -9.28 1.94
C SER A 1 3.75 -8.68 2.66
N GLY A 2 3.75 -7.34 2.81
CA GLY A 2 4.65 -6.62 3.73
C GLY A 2 4.25 -6.80 5.19
N ILE A 3 4.77 -5.96 6.08
CA ILE A 3 4.51 -6.01 7.52
C ILE A 3 3.79 -4.75 7.98
N GLY A 4 2.63 -4.95 8.58
CA GLY A 4 1.73 -3.95 9.13
C GLY A 4 0.36 -4.58 9.35
N CYS A 5 -0.71 -3.79 9.49
CA CYS A 5 -2.07 -4.34 9.59
C CYS A 5 -2.43 -5.16 8.33
N SER A 6 -1.97 -4.73 7.17
CA SER A 6 -2.14 -5.42 5.89
C SER A 6 -1.50 -6.82 5.83
N SER A 7 -0.53 -7.12 6.70
CA SER A 7 0.14 -8.43 6.74
C SER A 7 -0.79 -9.58 7.18
N ARG A 8 -1.98 -9.26 7.66
CA ARG A 8 -3.02 -10.26 7.95
C ARG A 8 -3.76 -10.75 6.71
N PHE A 9 -3.68 -10.02 5.61
CA PHE A 9 -4.45 -10.32 4.40
C PHE A 9 -4.25 -11.75 3.89
N PRO A 10 -3.02 -12.33 3.82
CA PRO A 10 -2.83 -13.70 3.37
C PRO A 10 -3.58 -14.75 4.20
N TYR A 11 -3.87 -14.48 5.47
CA TYR A 11 -4.59 -15.42 6.33
C TYR A 11 -6.11 -15.49 6.05
N TYR A 12 -6.64 -14.51 5.33
CA TYR A 12 -8.06 -14.43 4.98
C TYR A 12 -8.35 -14.87 3.54
N MET A 13 -7.29 -15.11 2.75
CA MET A 13 -7.43 -15.49 1.36
C MET A 13 -7.28 -16.99 1.17
N ASN A 14 -8.14 -17.59 0.33
CA ASN A 14 -8.01 -18.98 -0.07
C ASN A 14 -7.09 -19.11 -1.29
N THR A 15 -5.83 -18.72 -1.11
CA THR A 15 -4.78 -18.78 -2.12
C THR A 15 -3.42 -18.94 -1.46
N TYR A 16 -2.39 -19.21 -2.25
CA TYR A 16 -1.03 -19.21 -1.72
C TYR A 16 -0.60 -17.81 -1.35
N GLY A 17 -0.14 -17.64 -0.11
CA GLY A 17 0.31 -16.35 0.37
C GLY A 17 1.18 -16.48 1.61
N PHE A 18 2.08 -15.50 1.80
CA PHE A 18 2.96 -15.44 2.96
C PHE A 18 3.36 -14.00 3.27
N PRO A 19 3.61 -13.67 4.53
CA PRO A 19 4.24 -12.42 4.93
C PRO A 19 5.74 -12.45 4.64
N THR A 20 6.31 -11.27 4.36
CA THR A 20 7.74 -11.07 4.19
C THR A 20 8.32 -10.23 5.34
N ILE A 21 9.37 -9.49 5.09
CA ILE A 21 9.96 -8.53 6.02
C ILE A 21 9.42 -7.14 5.71
N HIS A 22 9.35 -6.26 6.70
CA HIS A 22 8.88 -4.88 6.58
C HIS A 22 9.55 -4.15 5.40
N GLY A 23 8.71 -3.64 4.48
CA GLY A 23 9.14 -2.95 3.27
C GLY A 23 9.75 -3.82 2.17
N ARG A 24 9.78 -5.15 2.31
CA ARG A 24 10.47 -6.04 1.36
C ARG A 24 9.54 -6.81 0.41
N ALA A 25 8.23 -6.69 0.58
CA ALA A 25 7.28 -7.45 -0.24
C ALA A 25 7.46 -7.25 -1.75
N PRO A 26 7.67 -6.04 -2.31
CA PRO A 26 7.90 -5.87 -3.74
C PRO A 26 9.16 -6.58 -4.24
N ALA A 27 10.23 -6.61 -3.44
CA ALA A 27 11.47 -7.29 -3.82
C ALA A 27 11.28 -8.81 -3.87
N VAL A 28 10.67 -9.39 -2.84
CA VAL A 28 10.37 -10.82 -2.79
C VAL A 28 9.40 -11.23 -3.89
N ALA A 29 8.34 -10.44 -4.10
CA ALA A 29 7.36 -10.67 -5.16
C ALA A 29 7.99 -10.63 -6.55
N THR A 30 8.95 -9.72 -6.78
CA THR A 30 9.74 -9.69 -8.01
C THR A 30 10.47 -11.00 -8.23
N GLY A 31 11.11 -11.56 -7.19
CA GLY A 31 11.75 -12.86 -7.25
C GLY A 31 10.78 -14.00 -7.59
N VAL A 32 9.60 -14.01 -6.97
CA VAL A 32 8.54 -14.99 -7.26
C VAL A 32 8.10 -14.91 -8.72
N LYS A 33 7.86 -13.69 -9.24
CA LYS A 33 7.42 -13.48 -10.62
C LYS A 33 8.50 -13.86 -11.64
N VAL A 34 9.76 -13.60 -11.34
CA VAL A 34 10.90 -14.00 -12.18
C VAL A 34 11.07 -15.52 -12.20
N ALA A 35 10.91 -16.17 -11.04
CA ALA A 35 11.02 -17.62 -10.93
C ALA A 35 9.88 -18.37 -11.64
N ASN A 36 8.67 -17.80 -11.66
CA ASN A 36 7.53 -18.35 -12.38
C ASN A 36 6.68 -17.22 -12.98
N PRO A 37 6.93 -16.89 -14.27
CA PRO A 37 6.24 -15.79 -14.96
C PRO A 37 4.73 -16.01 -15.16
N ASP A 38 4.23 -17.25 -15.07
CA ASP A 38 2.82 -17.57 -15.28
C ASP A 38 1.95 -17.20 -14.05
N LEU A 39 2.57 -17.02 -12.89
CA LEU A 39 1.84 -16.66 -11.68
C LEU A 39 1.28 -15.23 -11.76
N GLN A 40 0.04 -15.06 -11.33
CA GLN A 40 -0.49 -13.75 -10.99
C GLN A 40 -0.06 -13.41 -9.56
N VAL A 41 0.79 -12.40 -9.40
CA VAL A 41 1.39 -12.06 -8.11
C VAL A 41 0.82 -10.76 -7.59
N TRP A 42 0.21 -10.82 -6.41
CA TRP A 42 -0.34 -9.68 -5.69
C TRP A 42 0.55 -9.34 -4.49
N VAL A 43 0.89 -8.09 -4.36
CA VAL A 43 1.64 -7.54 -3.21
C VAL A 43 0.67 -6.75 -2.35
N ILE A 44 0.53 -7.16 -1.10
CA ILE A 44 -0.30 -6.45 -0.12
C ILE A 44 0.63 -5.70 0.83
N THR A 45 0.42 -4.40 0.96
CA THR A 45 1.28 -3.52 1.73
C THR A 45 0.47 -2.39 2.39
N GLY A 46 1.07 -1.68 3.33
CA GLY A 46 0.53 -0.46 3.92
C GLY A 46 1.36 0.76 3.51
N ASP A 47 0.83 1.95 3.80
CA ASP A 47 1.51 3.22 3.54
C ASP A 47 2.86 3.31 4.26
N GLY A 48 2.92 2.98 5.54
CA GLY A 48 4.17 2.96 6.30
C GLY A 48 5.15 1.90 5.80
N ASP A 49 4.67 0.72 5.45
CA ASP A 49 5.46 -0.39 4.93
C ASP A 49 6.10 -0.05 3.58
N SER A 50 5.31 0.46 2.67
CA SER A 50 5.71 0.72 1.29
C SER A 50 6.51 2.00 1.11
N LEU A 51 6.16 3.07 1.82
CA LEU A 51 6.64 4.42 1.55
C LEU A 51 7.75 4.88 2.50
N SER A 52 7.96 4.18 3.61
CA SER A 52 9.08 4.40 4.50
C SER A 52 10.24 3.47 4.12
N ILE A 53 10.49 2.43 4.91
CA ILE A 53 11.61 1.51 4.65
C ILE A 53 11.51 0.79 3.29
N GLY A 54 10.29 0.62 2.76
CA GLY A 54 10.02 -0.02 1.47
C GLY A 54 10.17 0.88 0.24
N GLY A 55 10.34 2.21 0.41
CA GLY A 55 10.27 3.17 -0.69
C GLY A 55 11.17 2.84 -1.88
N ASN A 56 12.40 2.43 -1.63
CA ASN A 56 13.33 2.04 -2.69
C ASN A 56 12.81 0.83 -3.49
N HIS A 57 12.32 -0.21 -2.82
CA HIS A 57 11.79 -1.41 -3.49
C HIS A 57 10.49 -1.12 -4.24
N PHE A 58 9.66 -0.26 -3.68
CA PHE A 58 8.42 0.19 -4.32
C PHE A 58 8.71 0.91 -5.64
N ILE A 59 9.56 1.93 -5.62
CA ILE A 59 9.96 2.69 -6.82
C ILE A 59 10.57 1.77 -7.87
N HIS A 60 11.50 0.90 -7.49
CA HIS A 60 12.18 0.03 -8.44
C HIS A 60 11.30 -1.09 -9.00
N ALA A 61 10.31 -1.59 -8.28
CA ALA A 61 9.33 -2.52 -8.82
C ALA A 61 8.48 -1.86 -9.91
N LEU A 62 8.01 -0.63 -9.65
CA LEU A 62 7.20 0.14 -10.60
C LEU A 62 7.99 0.51 -11.86
N ARG A 63 9.16 1.15 -11.71
CA ARG A 63 9.95 1.60 -12.88
C ARG A 63 10.47 0.46 -13.76
N ARG A 64 10.66 -0.74 -13.20
CA ARG A 64 11.02 -1.94 -13.96
C ARG A 64 9.82 -2.60 -14.63
N ASN A 65 8.64 -2.10 -14.33
CA ASN A 65 7.36 -2.61 -14.84
C ASN A 65 7.19 -4.13 -14.65
N VAL A 66 7.63 -4.63 -13.50
CA VAL A 66 7.45 -6.05 -13.14
C VAL A 66 5.96 -6.33 -13.02
N ASP A 67 5.47 -7.40 -13.66
CA ASP A 67 4.04 -7.74 -13.66
C ASP A 67 3.55 -8.17 -12.27
N LEU A 68 3.42 -7.17 -11.41
CA LEU A 68 2.94 -7.26 -10.02
C LEU A 68 1.71 -6.38 -9.84
N LYS A 69 0.75 -6.85 -9.06
CA LYS A 69 -0.41 -6.08 -8.63
C LYS A 69 -0.19 -5.65 -7.18
N ILE A 70 0.08 -4.37 -6.96
CA ILE A 70 0.41 -3.82 -5.65
C ILE A 70 -0.84 -3.14 -5.08
N ILE A 71 -1.39 -3.68 -3.99
CA ILE A 71 -2.45 -3.05 -3.21
C ILE A 71 -1.81 -2.38 -2.00
N LEU A 72 -1.93 -1.05 -1.93
CA LEU A 72 -1.43 -0.23 -0.84
C LEU A 72 -2.62 0.26 -0.01
N PHE A 73 -2.80 -0.30 1.17
CA PHE A 73 -3.77 0.21 2.15
C PHE A 73 -3.20 1.45 2.83
N ASN A 74 -3.84 2.60 2.59
CA ASN A 74 -3.43 3.87 3.15
C ASN A 74 -4.38 4.29 4.27
N ASN A 75 -3.95 4.11 5.51
CA ASN A 75 -4.68 4.55 6.69
C ASN A 75 -3.99 5.70 7.45
N ARG A 76 -2.95 6.27 6.87
CA ARG A 76 -2.19 7.41 7.38
C ARG A 76 -1.60 7.21 8.78
N ILE A 77 -1.34 5.96 9.18
CA ILE A 77 -0.81 5.66 10.50
C ILE A 77 -0.13 4.28 10.55
N TYR A 78 0.86 4.10 11.41
CA TYR A 78 1.35 2.77 11.79
C TYR A 78 0.42 2.17 12.86
N GLY A 79 -0.65 1.49 12.43
CA GLY A 79 -1.64 0.92 13.36
C GLY A 79 -1.11 -0.28 14.14
N LEU A 80 -0.38 -1.19 13.49
CA LEU A 80 0.14 -2.41 14.12
C LEU A 80 1.06 -2.12 15.32
N THR A 81 1.85 -1.06 15.25
CA THR A 81 2.79 -0.62 16.30
C THR A 81 2.17 0.39 17.27
N LYS A 82 0.86 0.55 17.26
CA LYS A 82 0.05 1.33 18.20
C LYS A 82 0.08 2.85 17.96
N GLY A 83 0.08 3.28 16.71
CA GLY A 83 -0.34 4.64 16.36
C GLY A 83 0.77 5.66 16.15
N GLN A 84 1.94 5.27 15.65
CA GLN A 84 2.93 6.24 15.17
C GLN A 84 2.49 6.87 13.85
N TYR A 85 2.87 8.13 13.60
CA TYR A 85 2.61 8.76 12.32
C TYR A 85 3.34 8.03 11.18
N SER A 86 2.71 7.94 10.03
CA SER A 86 3.24 7.31 8.82
C SER A 86 3.70 8.36 7.80
N PRO A 87 4.37 7.97 6.71
CA PRO A 87 4.75 8.92 5.65
C PRO A 87 3.59 9.67 5.01
N THR A 88 2.36 9.17 5.13
CA THR A 88 1.15 9.81 4.57
C THR A 88 0.33 10.57 5.60
N SER A 89 0.73 10.58 6.88
CA SER A 89 0.07 11.33 7.93
C SER A 89 0.11 12.84 7.67
N ALA A 90 -0.92 13.56 8.07
CA ALA A 90 -0.97 15.00 7.94
C ALA A 90 0.10 15.67 8.83
N VAL A 91 0.56 16.84 8.40
CA VAL A 91 1.42 17.68 9.25
C VAL A 91 0.68 18.00 10.56
N GLY A 92 1.41 17.97 11.66
CA GLY A 92 0.85 18.21 12.99
C GLY A 92 0.22 16.97 13.64
N THR A 93 0.27 15.78 13.01
CA THR A 93 -0.24 14.55 13.63
C THR A 93 0.47 14.28 14.95
N VAL A 94 -0.30 14.29 16.03
CA VAL A 94 0.19 13.95 17.38
C VAL A 94 0.16 12.42 17.54
N SER A 95 1.28 11.88 17.97
CA SER A 95 1.42 10.43 18.19
C SER A 95 2.42 10.16 19.32
N PRO A 96 2.55 8.93 19.81
CA PRO A 96 3.55 8.61 20.84
C PRO A 96 4.99 8.98 20.47
N SER A 97 5.33 8.95 19.19
CA SER A 97 6.65 9.34 18.68
C SER A 97 6.77 10.83 18.34
N THR A 98 5.66 11.56 18.24
CA THR A 98 5.59 12.97 17.88
C THR A 98 4.63 13.73 18.81
N PRO A 99 4.96 13.87 20.10
CA PRO A 99 4.03 14.47 21.09
C PRO A 99 3.70 15.95 20.82
N PHE A 100 4.52 16.63 20.04
CA PHE A 100 4.32 18.03 19.63
C PHE A 100 3.78 18.16 18.18
N GLY A 101 3.39 17.05 17.56
CA GLY A 101 2.95 16.99 16.18
C GLY A 101 4.09 16.66 15.19
N SER A 102 3.73 15.99 14.10
CA SER A 102 4.66 15.67 13.01
C SER A 102 4.99 16.93 12.21
N VAL A 103 6.23 17.03 11.72
CA VAL A 103 6.71 18.16 10.88
C VAL A 103 6.86 17.80 9.41
N ASP A 104 6.82 16.51 9.08
CA ASP A 104 7.02 16.02 7.72
C ASP A 104 5.78 16.31 6.86
N LEU A 105 6.03 16.66 5.60
CA LEU A 105 4.96 16.77 4.61
C LEU A 105 4.47 15.37 4.20
N PRO A 106 3.16 15.17 4.08
CA PRO A 106 2.61 13.87 3.68
C PRO A 106 3.03 13.50 2.27
N LEU A 107 3.55 12.29 2.11
CA LEU A 107 3.91 11.72 0.82
C LEU A 107 2.67 11.21 0.09
N SER A 108 2.52 11.57 -1.18
CA SER A 108 1.45 11.05 -2.03
C SER A 108 1.90 9.76 -2.71
N PRO A 109 1.28 8.60 -2.42
CA PRO A 109 1.63 7.33 -3.06
C PRO A 109 1.46 7.37 -4.58
N LEU A 110 0.39 8.02 -5.06
CA LEU A 110 0.09 8.12 -6.48
C LEU A 110 1.11 9.00 -7.21
N SER A 111 1.46 10.16 -6.63
CA SER A 111 2.47 11.05 -7.22
C SER A 111 3.83 10.36 -7.30
N LEU A 112 4.20 9.59 -6.27
CA LEU A 112 5.43 8.81 -6.27
C LEU A 112 5.40 7.72 -7.35
N ALA A 113 4.29 7.02 -7.50
CA ALA A 113 4.13 5.97 -8.50
C ALA A 113 4.17 6.54 -9.93
N LEU A 114 3.51 7.67 -10.17
CA LEU A 114 3.56 8.38 -11.46
C LEU A 114 4.97 8.89 -11.75
N GLY A 115 5.66 9.44 -10.76
CA GLY A 115 7.06 9.84 -10.88
C GLY A 115 8.04 8.68 -11.12
N ALA A 116 7.67 7.47 -10.70
CA ALA A 116 8.38 6.23 -11.01
C ALA A 116 7.95 5.60 -12.35
N GLU A 117 7.13 6.30 -13.14
CA GLU A 117 6.63 5.87 -14.44
C GLU A 117 5.83 4.55 -14.39
N ALA A 118 5.06 4.36 -13.31
CA ALA A 118 4.18 3.20 -13.18
C ALA A 118 3.16 3.15 -14.33
N SER A 119 2.98 1.99 -14.95
CA SER A 119 2.13 1.82 -16.13
C SER A 119 0.63 1.72 -15.81
N PHE A 120 0.26 1.51 -14.54
CA PHE A 120 -1.11 1.54 -14.03
C PHE A 120 -1.12 2.10 -12.62
N VAL A 121 -1.92 3.14 -12.40
CA VAL A 121 -2.09 3.77 -11.09
C VAL A 121 -3.58 4.06 -10.87
N ALA A 122 -4.12 3.60 -9.76
CA ALA A 122 -5.52 3.84 -9.40
C ALA A 122 -5.68 4.08 -7.90
N ARG A 123 -6.78 4.71 -7.53
CA ARG A 123 -7.22 4.90 -6.13
C ARG A 123 -8.65 4.43 -5.98
N THR A 124 -8.96 3.84 -4.86
CA THR A 124 -10.30 3.47 -4.44
C THR A 124 -10.45 3.64 -2.93
N SER A 125 -11.65 3.42 -2.43
CA SER A 125 -11.96 3.46 -1.00
C SER A 125 -12.51 2.12 -0.56
N ASP A 126 -12.27 1.74 0.70
CA ASP A 126 -12.75 0.50 1.28
C ASP A 126 -14.28 0.47 1.50
N ASN A 127 -14.92 1.64 1.51
CA ASN A 127 -16.39 1.76 1.63
C ASN A 127 -17.11 1.68 0.27
N ASP A 128 -16.42 1.78 -0.87
CA ASP A 128 -17.01 1.60 -2.21
C ASP A 128 -16.59 0.26 -2.81
N VAL A 129 -17.23 -0.79 -2.37
CA VAL A 129 -16.96 -2.18 -2.79
C VAL A 129 -17.12 -2.38 -4.29
N LYS A 130 -18.07 -1.67 -4.92
CA LYS A 130 -18.31 -1.78 -6.37
C LYS A 130 -17.13 -1.20 -7.16
N HIS A 131 -16.77 0.04 -6.88
CA HIS A 131 -15.64 0.69 -7.53
C HIS A 131 -14.32 -0.05 -7.24
N MET A 132 -14.11 -0.49 -6.00
CA MET A 132 -12.92 -1.26 -5.63
C MET A 132 -12.82 -2.56 -6.44
N THR A 133 -13.93 -3.26 -6.67
CA THR A 133 -13.97 -4.48 -7.48
C THR A 133 -13.59 -4.19 -8.93
N GLU A 134 -14.16 -3.13 -9.53
CA GLU A 134 -13.84 -2.70 -10.90
C GLU A 134 -12.36 -2.35 -11.06
N VAL A 135 -11.79 -1.60 -10.11
CA VAL A 135 -10.37 -1.22 -10.10
C VAL A 135 -9.46 -2.44 -9.97
N PHE A 136 -9.80 -3.39 -9.09
CA PHE A 136 -8.99 -4.61 -8.94
C PHE A 136 -9.05 -5.49 -10.18
N GLN A 137 -10.20 -5.60 -10.84
CA GLN A 137 -10.32 -6.33 -12.10
C GLN A 137 -9.48 -5.68 -13.21
N ALA A 138 -9.50 -4.35 -13.30
CA ALA A 138 -8.67 -3.60 -14.25
C ALA A 138 -7.17 -3.80 -13.96
N ALA A 139 -6.77 -3.73 -12.69
CA ALA A 139 -5.40 -3.99 -12.28
C ALA A 139 -4.95 -5.43 -12.59
N ALA A 140 -5.84 -6.42 -12.36
CA ALA A 140 -5.58 -7.82 -12.67
C ALA A 140 -5.35 -8.06 -14.18
N ALA A 141 -6.12 -7.37 -15.02
CA ALA A 141 -6.01 -7.48 -16.48
C ALA A 141 -4.80 -6.75 -17.06
N HIS A 142 -4.27 -5.74 -16.35
CA HIS A 142 -3.13 -4.96 -16.80
C HIS A 142 -1.86 -5.81 -16.91
N LYS A 143 -1.07 -5.62 -17.98
CA LYS A 143 0.24 -6.26 -18.15
C LYS A 143 1.34 -5.30 -17.71
N GLY A 144 2.06 -5.69 -16.66
CA GLY A 144 3.05 -4.87 -15.98
C GLY A 144 2.65 -4.51 -14.55
N SER A 145 3.39 -3.58 -13.95
CA SER A 145 3.14 -3.13 -12.58
C SER A 145 1.85 -2.33 -12.47
N ALA A 146 0.98 -2.73 -11.58
CA ALA A 146 -0.21 -1.97 -11.22
C ALA A 146 -0.15 -1.56 -9.75
N LEU A 147 -0.35 -0.27 -9.47
CA LEU A 147 -0.58 0.24 -8.13
C LEU A 147 -2.06 0.57 -7.95
N VAL A 148 -2.65 0.02 -6.90
CA VAL A 148 -3.96 0.44 -6.39
C VAL A 148 -3.80 0.91 -4.96
N GLU A 149 -4.05 2.20 -4.71
CA GLU A 149 -4.17 2.74 -3.38
C GLU A 149 -5.61 2.56 -2.90
N VAL A 150 -5.78 1.91 -1.75
CA VAL A 150 -7.06 1.79 -1.06
C VAL A 150 -7.05 2.73 0.13
N MET A 151 -7.87 3.78 0.08
CA MET A 151 -8.10 4.65 1.24
C MET A 151 -8.92 3.87 2.26
N GLN A 152 -8.39 3.77 3.48
CA GLN A 152 -8.98 3.02 4.56
C GLN A 152 -8.74 3.73 5.89
N ASN A 153 -9.76 3.84 6.71
CA ASN A 153 -9.58 4.36 8.07
C ASN A 153 -8.97 3.30 9.01
N CYS A 154 -8.21 3.75 9.99
CA CYS A 154 -7.84 2.92 11.13
C CYS A 154 -8.80 3.23 12.27
N VAL A 155 -9.81 2.38 12.49
CA VAL A 155 -10.88 2.59 13.49
C VAL A 155 -10.40 2.74 14.94
N ILE A 156 -9.14 2.46 15.22
CA ILE A 156 -8.55 2.57 16.57
C ILE A 156 -7.72 3.85 16.74
N PHE A 157 -6.95 4.24 15.72
CA PHE A 157 -5.95 5.30 15.84
C PHE A 157 -6.15 6.46 14.86
N ALA A 158 -6.98 6.30 13.82
CA ALA A 158 -7.15 7.27 12.74
C ALA A 158 -8.47 7.01 12.00
N ASP A 159 -9.60 7.16 12.70
CA ASP A 159 -10.92 6.74 12.20
C ASP A 159 -11.53 7.73 11.19
N ASP A 160 -11.08 8.97 11.19
CA ASP A 160 -11.66 10.06 10.39
C ASP A 160 -10.72 10.61 9.29
N VAL A 161 -9.57 9.97 9.08
CA VAL A 161 -8.52 10.54 8.21
C VAL A 161 -8.91 10.65 6.74
N HIS A 162 -9.93 9.91 6.32
CA HIS A 162 -10.45 9.93 4.95
C HIS A 162 -11.90 10.41 4.87
N GLU A 163 -12.49 10.90 5.96
CA GLU A 163 -13.88 11.38 6.00
C GLU A 163 -14.25 12.34 4.85
N PRO A 164 -13.39 13.29 4.44
CA PRO A 164 -13.70 14.17 3.32
C PRO A 164 -13.89 13.46 1.97
N TYR A 165 -13.47 12.21 1.86
CA TYR A 165 -13.56 11.38 0.65
C TYR A 165 -14.68 10.34 0.72
N TYR A 166 -15.35 10.21 1.87
CA TYR A 166 -16.41 9.23 2.12
C TYR A 166 -17.82 9.83 1.95
N GLY A 167 -17.95 11.09 1.56
CA GLY A 167 -19.18 11.86 1.44
C GLY A 167 -20.21 11.38 0.43
#